data_3a47db3cb95d7d9cbcad0a109cba003d
#
_entry.id   3a47db3cb95d7d9cbcad0a109cba003d
#
_cell.length_a   1.000
_cell.length_b   1.000
_cell.length_c   1.000
_cell.angle_alpha   90.00
_cell.angle_beta   90.00
_cell.angle_gamma   90.00
#
_symmetry.space_group_name_H-M   'P 1'
#
loop_
_entity.id
_entity.type
_entity.pdbx_description
1 polymer ?
#
loop_
_entity_poly.entity_id
_entity_poly.type
_entity_poly.pdbx_seq_one_letter_code
_entity_poly.pdbx_strand_id
1 'polypeptide(L)'
;MSVTSFLHLSNPGGGEFDTETFCGEMARKYPGTDTEQSQSKSLAYDITWSRYADGPQFEVRLDRTRRTLAVEYFHSADRIRDYANFILWIRRYFPREQEVVLVDENNEAPMPLSPEAATEEIEAWIFRAGV
;
A
#
# COMPACT_ATOMS: atom_id res chain seq x y z
N MET A 1 14.83 -7.31 9.20
CA MET A 1 14.87 -6.37 8.08
C MET A 1 13.52 -6.39 7.37
N SER A 2 12.91 -5.25 7.20
CA SER A 2 11.61 -5.18 6.51
C SER A 2 11.85 -5.10 5.01
N VAL A 3 10.96 -5.77 4.25
CA VAL A 3 10.97 -5.78 2.79
C VAL A 3 9.76 -4.97 2.33
N THR A 4 9.98 -4.08 1.36
CA THR A 4 8.92 -3.22 0.85
C THR A 4 7.95 -4.02 -0.02
N SER A 5 6.65 -3.77 0.18
CA SER A 5 5.59 -4.28 -0.69
C SER A 5 5.11 -3.15 -1.58
N PHE A 6 4.85 -3.46 -2.86
CA PHE A 6 4.33 -2.50 -3.82
C PHE A 6 2.98 -2.95 -4.36
N LEU A 7 2.02 -2.03 -4.38
CA LEU A 7 0.79 -2.21 -5.14
C LEU A 7 0.94 -1.37 -6.40
N HIS A 8 0.98 -2.01 -7.55
CA HIS A 8 1.29 -1.35 -8.81
C HIS A 8 0.17 -1.52 -9.83
N LEU A 9 -0.29 -0.38 -10.37
CA LEU A 9 -1.29 -0.35 -11.44
C LEU A 9 -0.60 -0.68 -12.76
N SER A 10 -0.94 -1.83 -13.33
CA SER A 10 -0.21 -2.39 -14.49
C SER A 10 -0.42 -1.63 -15.78
N ASN A 11 -1.66 -1.16 -16.03
CA ASN A 11 -2.00 -0.50 -17.29
C ASN A 11 -1.73 1.02 -17.21
N PRO A 12 -0.79 1.56 -18.00
CA PRO A 12 -0.50 3.01 -17.98
C PRO A 12 -1.70 3.89 -18.28
N GLY A 13 -2.67 3.41 -19.06
CA GLY A 13 -3.90 4.14 -19.38
C GLY A 13 -5.04 3.85 -18.41
N GLY A 14 -4.79 3.11 -17.34
CA GLY A 14 -5.83 2.59 -16.45
C GLY A 14 -6.28 3.50 -15.33
N GLY A 15 -6.02 4.79 -15.40
CA GLY A 15 -6.39 5.73 -14.35
C GLY A 15 -5.34 5.88 -13.28
N GLU A 16 -5.74 6.36 -12.12
CA GLU A 16 -4.83 6.69 -11.02
C GLU A 16 -5.40 6.24 -9.68
N PHE A 17 -4.52 6.13 -8.70
CA PHE A 17 -4.89 5.95 -7.30
C PHE A 17 -5.70 7.16 -6.84
N ASP A 18 -6.78 6.92 -6.10
CA ASP A 18 -7.65 7.98 -5.58
C ASP A 18 -7.05 8.60 -4.32
N THR A 19 -6.10 9.48 -4.51
CA THR A 19 -5.31 10.10 -3.45
C THR A 19 -6.17 10.88 -2.47
N GLU A 20 -7.12 11.67 -2.98
CA GLU A 20 -7.93 12.55 -2.14
C GLU A 20 -8.80 11.75 -1.17
N THR A 21 -9.52 10.76 -1.67
CA THR A 21 -10.36 9.90 -0.83
C THR A 21 -9.51 9.12 0.17
N PHE A 22 -8.36 8.61 -0.28
CA PHE A 22 -7.46 7.85 0.58
C PHE A 22 -6.94 8.70 1.74
N CYS A 23 -6.54 9.95 1.50
CA CYS A 23 -6.08 10.84 2.56
C CYS A 23 -7.14 11.03 3.64
N GLY A 24 -8.39 11.27 3.23
CA GLY A 24 -9.50 11.45 4.17
C GLY A 24 -9.82 10.21 4.97
N GLU A 25 -9.86 9.06 4.30
CA GLU A 25 -10.14 7.77 4.96
C GLU A 25 -9.00 7.33 5.87
N MET A 26 -7.76 7.60 5.46
CA MET A 26 -6.58 7.28 6.27
C MET A 26 -6.65 8.00 7.63
N ALA A 27 -7.00 9.28 7.61
CA ALA A 27 -7.10 10.07 8.84
C ALA A 27 -8.18 9.54 9.78
N ARG A 28 -9.29 9.01 9.23
CA ARG A 28 -10.38 8.46 10.02
C ARG A 28 -10.09 7.06 10.54
N LYS A 29 -9.56 6.19 9.68
CA LYS A 29 -9.32 4.79 10.02
C LYS A 29 -8.13 4.62 10.96
N TYR A 30 -7.10 5.44 10.78
CA TYR A 30 -5.88 5.38 11.56
C TYR A 30 -5.54 6.76 12.14
N PRO A 31 -6.24 7.20 13.20
CA PRO A 31 -5.95 8.48 13.83
C PRO A 31 -4.49 8.54 14.28
N GLY A 32 -3.87 9.69 14.14
CA GLY A 32 -2.45 9.87 14.47
C GLY A 32 -1.52 9.63 13.28
N THR A 33 -2.07 9.43 12.07
CA THR A 33 -1.25 9.33 10.87
C THR A 33 -0.81 10.72 10.42
N ASP A 34 0.50 10.86 10.18
CA ASP A 34 1.08 12.06 9.60
C ASP A 34 1.14 11.92 8.09
N THR A 35 0.85 13.01 7.38
CA THR A 35 0.93 13.05 5.91
C THR A 35 1.90 14.15 5.51
N GLU A 36 2.86 13.80 4.67
CA GLU A 36 3.81 14.75 4.12
C GLU A 36 3.78 14.69 2.60
N GLN A 37 3.77 15.86 1.97
CA GLN A 37 3.87 15.95 0.52
C GLN A 37 5.07 16.81 0.15
N SER A 38 5.99 16.23 -0.63
CA SER A 38 7.17 16.92 -1.11
C SER A 38 6.87 17.69 -2.38
N GLN A 39 7.41 18.90 -2.47
CA GLN A 39 7.35 19.71 -3.69
C GLN A 39 8.53 19.44 -4.62
N SER A 40 9.48 18.61 -4.18
CA SER A 40 10.67 18.31 -4.98
C SER A 40 10.30 17.42 -6.17
N LYS A 41 10.61 17.88 -7.38
CA LYS A 41 10.35 17.12 -8.60
C LYS A 41 11.35 16.00 -8.83
N SER A 42 12.41 15.94 -8.03
CA SER A 42 13.42 14.89 -8.14
C SER A 42 13.02 13.60 -7.43
N LEU A 43 11.98 13.64 -6.58
CA LEU A 43 11.53 12.47 -5.84
C LEU A 43 10.49 11.66 -6.64
N ALA A 44 10.74 10.37 -6.79
CA ALA A 44 9.79 9.46 -7.43
C ALA A 44 8.52 9.29 -6.61
N TYR A 45 8.64 9.29 -5.28
CA TYR A 45 7.52 9.19 -4.34
C TYR A 45 7.40 10.53 -3.62
N ASP A 46 6.27 11.22 -3.80
CA ASP A 46 6.12 12.58 -3.29
C ASP A 46 5.18 12.69 -2.08
N ILE A 47 4.37 11.67 -1.80
CA ILE A 47 3.51 11.67 -0.62
C ILE A 47 3.88 10.50 0.29
N THR A 48 3.99 10.79 1.60
CA THR A 48 4.27 9.79 2.62
C THR A 48 3.23 9.89 3.71
N TRP A 49 2.67 8.74 4.10
CA TRP A 49 1.84 8.59 5.30
C TRP A 49 2.61 7.73 6.28
N SER A 50 2.72 8.21 7.52
CA SER A 50 3.40 7.45 8.57
C SER A 50 2.64 7.50 9.87
N ARG A 51 2.65 6.40 10.61
CA ARG A 51 1.99 6.29 11.89
C ARG A 51 2.86 5.49 12.85
N TYR A 52 3.15 6.11 14.01
CA TYR A 52 3.93 5.48 15.08
C TYR A 52 3.23 5.58 16.43
N ALA A 53 1.90 5.66 16.41
CA ALA A 53 1.07 5.68 17.60
C ALA A 53 0.75 4.24 18.04
N ASP A 54 0.03 4.09 19.17
CA ASP A 54 -0.45 2.78 19.62
C ASP A 54 -1.34 2.13 18.56
N GLY A 55 -1.22 0.82 18.41
CA GLY A 55 -1.90 0.06 17.37
C GLY A 55 -1.00 -0.10 16.15
N PRO A 56 -1.57 -0.23 14.95
CA PRO A 56 -0.76 -0.42 13.75
C PRO A 56 0.19 0.74 13.49
N GLN A 57 1.43 0.39 13.18
CA GLN A 57 2.47 1.35 12.80
C GLN A 57 2.89 1.07 11.37
N PHE A 58 3.09 2.11 10.56
CA PHE A 58 3.40 1.91 9.15
C PHE A 58 4.06 3.14 8.52
N GLU A 59 4.71 2.90 7.39
CA GLU A 59 5.15 3.93 6.47
C GLU A 59 4.71 3.54 5.07
N VAL A 60 3.99 4.44 4.41
CA VAL A 60 3.41 4.22 3.08
C VAL A 60 3.76 5.40 2.21
N ARG A 61 4.16 5.15 0.98
CA ARG A 61 4.51 6.20 0.02
C ARG A 61 3.78 5.99 -1.30
N LEU A 62 3.34 7.09 -1.89
CA LEU A 62 2.67 7.09 -3.19
C LEU A 62 3.58 7.78 -4.22
N ASP A 63 3.73 7.16 -5.37
CA ASP A 63 4.57 7.71 -6.42
C ASP A 63 3.92 8.92 -7.10
N ARG A 64 4.74 9.71 -7.76
CA ARG A 64 4.32 10.95 -8.39
C ARG A 64 3.31 10.72 -9.52
N THR A 65 3.36 9.56 -10.17
CA THR A 65 2.42 9.23 -11.26
C THR A 65 1.10 8.68 -10.74
N ARG A 66 0.96 8.47 -9.42
CA ARG A 66 -0.24 7.93 -8.76
C ARG A 66 -0.58 6.50 -9.20
N ARG A 67 0.44 5.72 -9.56
CA ARG A 67 0.26 4.37 -10.07
C ARG A 67 0.87 3.29 -9.18
N THR A 68 1.78 3.66 -8.28
CA THR A 68 2.46 2.71 -7.39
C THR A 68 2.40 3.22 -5.97
N LEU A 69 1.91 2.37 -5.06
CA LEU A 69 1.93 2.65 -3.64
C LEU A 69 2.86 1.65 -2.97
N ALA A 70 3.83 2.16 -2.22
CA ALA A 70 4.81 1.34 -1.52
C ALA A 70 4.49 1.30 -0.03
N VAL A 71 4.40 0.10 0.54
CA VAL A 71 4.34 -0.10 1.99
C VAL A 71 5.74 -0.48 2.43
N GLU A 72 6.45 0.47 3.00
CA GLU A 72 7.85 0.27 3.39
C GLU A 72 7.99 -0.35 4.77
N TYR A 73 6.97 -0.17 5.61
CA TYR A 73 6.99 -0.69 6.97
C TYR A 73 5.56 -0.94 7.44
N PHE A 74 5.36 -2.05 8.11
CA PHE A 74 4.10 -2.35 8.78
C PHE A 74 4.37 -3.22 10.01
N HIS A 75 3.83 -2.79 11.15
CA HIS A 75 3.95 -3.52 12.39
C HIS A 75 2.66 -3.42 13.20
N SER A 76 2.23 -4.54 13.76
CA SER A 76 1.09 -4.60 14.68
C SER A 76 1.16 -5.87 15.51
N ALA A 77 0.27 -6.01 16.49
CA ALA A 77 0.23 -7.18 17.36
C ALA A 77 -0.06 -8.47 16.58
N ASP A 78 -0.97 -8.42 15.60
CA ASP A 78 -1.28 -9.55 14.71
C ASP A 78 -0.85 -9.18 13.28
N ARG A 79 0.45 -9.11 13.09
CA ARG A 79 1.05 -8.48 11.92
C ARG A 79 0.57 -9.03 10.58
N ILE A 80 0.58 -10.34 10.41
CA ILE A 80 0.26 -10.93 9.10
C ILE A 80 -1.19 -10.63 8.72
N ARG A 81 -2.12 -10.83 9.65
CA ARG A 81 -3.53 -10.56 9.40
C ARG A 81 -3.80 -9.08 9.20
N ASP A 82 -3.26 -8.24 10.06
CA ASP A 82 -3.48 -6.79 9.98
C ASP A 82 -2.86 -6.21 8.73
N TYR A 83 -1.68 -6.70 8.34
CA TYR A 83 -1.01 -6.27 7.12
C TYR A 83 -1.81 -6.69 5.88
N ALA A 84 -2.31 -7.93 5.86
CA ALA A 84 -3.15 -8.40 4.75
C ALA A 84 -4.41 -7.55 4.61
N ASN A 85 -5.07 -7.24 5.72
CA ASN A 85 -6.24 -6.37 5.72
C ASN A 85 -5.90 -4.94 5.26
N PHE A 86 -4.74 -4.45 5.66
CA PHE A 86 -4.25 -3.12 5.25
C PHE A 86 -4.04 -3.06 3.73
N ILE A 87 -3.38 -4.06 3.16
CA ILE A 87 -3.16 -4.15 1.71
C ILE A 87 -4.49 -4.21 0.96
N LEU A 88 -5.42 -5.06 1.43
CA LEU A 88 -6.72 -5.20 0.79
C LEU A 88 -7.52 -3.90 0.87
N TRP A 89 -7.44 -3.20 2.01
CA TRP A 89 -8.08 -1.90 2.15
C TRP A 89 -7.51 -0.87 1.18
N ILE A 90 -6.18 -0.82 1.02
CA ILE A 90 -5.52 0.10 0.08
C ILE A 90 -5.96 -0.18 -1.36
N ARG A 91 -6.16 -1.46 -1.73
CA ARG A 91 -6.60 -1.84 -3.07
C ARG A 91 -7.86 -1.11 -3.50
N ARG A 92 -8.74 -0.76 -2.57
CA ARG A 92 -10.02 -0.10 -2.84
C ARG A 92 -9.86 1.29 -3.44
N TYR A 93 -8.70 1.91 -3.33
CA TYR A 93 -8.44 3.26 -3.84
C TYR A 93 -7.76 3.26 -5.20
N PHE A 94 -7.46 2.09 -5.74
CA PHE A 94 -7.10 1.93 -7.15
C PHE A 94 -8.37 1.71 -7.97
N PRO A 95 -8.36 2.03 -9.28
CA PRO A 95 -9.51 1.73 -10.13
C PRO A 95 -9.89 0.24 -10.04
N ARG A 96 -11.17 -0.02 -9.76
CA ARG A 96 -11.65 -1.37 -9.47
C ARG A 96 -11.43 -2.33 -10.64
N GLU A 97 -11.64 -1.86 -11.86
CA GLU A 97 -11.62 -2.67 -13.08
C GLU A 97 -10.23 -2.81 -13.69
N GLN A 98 -9.23 -2.17 -13.08
CA GLN A 98 -7.86 -2.23 -13.59
C GLN A 98 -7.05 -3.25 -12.81
N GLU A 99 -6.08 -3.86 -13.48
CA GLU A 99 -5.18 -4.80 -12.83
C GLU A 99 -4.21 -4.08 -11.91
N VAL A 100 -4.14 -4.55 -10.67
CA VAL A 100 -3.14 -4.13 -9.70
C VAL A 100 -2.33 -5.36 -9.33
N VAL A 101 -1.01 -5.24 -9.36
CA VAL A 101 -0.11 -6.34 -9.01
C VAL A 101 0.55 -6.01 -7.68
N LEU A 102 0.56 -7.00 -6.79
CA LEU A 102 1.25 -6.94 -5.51
C LEU A 102 2.61 -7.58 -5.68
N VAL A 103 3.68 -6.84 -5.45
CA VAL A 103 5.05 -7.35 -5.60
C VAL A 103 5.91 -6.94 -4.41
N ASP A 104 6.93 -7.74 -4.12
CA ASP A 104 7.95 -7.38 -3.15
C ASP A 104 9.09 -6.62 -3.85
N GLU A 105 9.99 -6.02 -3.07
CA GLU A 105 11.07 -5.20 -3.64
C GLU A 105 12.03 -5.99 -4.52
N ASN A 106 12.11 -7.30 -4.36
CA ASN A 106 12.94 -8.15 -5.19
C ASN A 106 12.20 -8.70 -6.40
N ASN A 107 10.91 -8.41 -6.53
CA ASN A 107 10.03 -8.87 -7.59
C ASN A 107 10.04 -10.41 -7.76
N GLU A 108 10.14 -11.12 -6.63
CA GLU A 108 10.24 -12.58 -6.63
C GLU A 108 8.90 -13.28 -6.48
N ALA A 109 7.87 -12.57 -6.01
CA ALA A 109 6.57 -13.17 -5.72
C ALA A 109 5.41 -12.28 -6.20
N PRO A 110 5.36 -11.93 -7.50
CA PRO A 110 4.27 -11.10 -7.99
C PRO A 110 2.94 -11.85 -7.90
N MET A 111 1.88 -11.13 -7.52
CA MET A 111 0.52 -11.68 -7.43
C MET A 111 -0.48 -10.63 -7.89
N PRO A 112 -1.37 -10.97 -8.84
CA PRO A 112 -2.49 -10.07 -9.16
C PRO A 112 -3.34 -9.87 -7.92
N LEU A 113 -3.67 -8.62 -7.62
CA LEU A 113 -4.45 -8.25 -6.44
C LEU A 113 -5.86 -7.83 -6.87
N SER A 114 -6.80 -8.77 -6.82
CA SER A 114 -8.20 -8.50 -7.10
C SER A 114 -8.81 -7.66 -5.96
N PRO A 115 -9.76 -6.74 -6.27
CA PRO A 115 -10.49 -6.06 -5.20
C PRO A 115 -11.36 -7.01 -4.36
N GLU A 116 -11.63 -8.23 -4.86
CA GLU A 116 -12.33 -9.28 -4.13
C GLU A 116 -11.40 -10.34 -3.55
N ALA A 117 -10.10 -10.09 -3.51
CA ALA A 117 -9.15 -11.06 -2.96
C ALA A 117 -9.48 -11.39 -1.50
N ALA A 118 -9.34 -12.65 -1.14
CA ALA A 118 -9.52 -13.07 0.24
C ALA A 118 -8.30 -12.66 1.08
N THR A 119 -8.53 -12.29 2.33
CA THR A 119 -7.45 -11.94 3.25
C THR A 119 -6.41 -13.05 3.33
N GLU A 120 -6.86 -14.32 3.33
CA GLU A 120 -5.99 -15.49 3.42
C GLU A 120 -5.02 -15.59 2.24
N GLU A 121 -5.43 -15.18 1.05
CA GLU A 121 -4.55 -15.16 -0.12
C GLU A 121 -3.41 -14.16 0.07
N ILE A 122 -3.72 -13.00 0.64
CA ILE A 122 -2.73 -11.96 0.91
C ILE A 122 -1.82 -12.38 2.05
N GLU A 123 -2.37 -13.02 3.10
CA GLU A 123 -1.57 -13.57 4.20
C GLU A 123 -0.54 -14.58 3.67
N ALA A 124 -0.97 -15.48 2.79
CA ALA A 124 -0.09 -16.46 2.18
C ALA A 124 1.02 -15.78 1.35
N TRP A 125 0.66 -14.71 0.64
CA TRP A 125 1.64 -13.95 -0.14
C TRP A 125 2.66 -13.25 0.76
N ILE A 126 2.21 -12.64 1.86
CA ILE A 126 3.09 -11.96 2.82
C ILE A 126 4.12 -12.97 3.36
N PHE A 127 3.66 -14.15 3.73
CA PHE A 127 4.52 -15.21 4.24
C PHE A 127 5.53 -15.66 3.19
N ARG A 128 5.07 -15.91 1.95
CA ARG A 128 5.92 -16.37 0.85
C ARG A 128 6.94 -15.33 0.42
N ALA A 129 6.54 -14.06 0.37
CA ALA A 129 7.41 -12.97 -0.06
C ALA A 129 8.38 -12.52 1.03
N GLY A 130 8.10 -12.85 2.28
CA GLY A 130 8.95 -12.46 3.40
C GLY A 130 8.86 -10.98 3.75
N VAL A 131 7.73 -10.35 3.45
CA VAL A 131 7.52 -8.91 3.72
C VAL A 131 6.92 -8.64 5.09
#